data_137ce7a5308c3404f46a527c06a2a369
#
_entry.id   137ce7a5308c3404f46a527c06a2a369
#
_cell.length_a   1.000
_cell.length_b   1.000
_cell.length_c   1.000
_cell.angle_alpha   90.00
_cell.angle_beta   90.00
_cell.angle_gamma   90.00
#
_symmetry.space_group_name_H-M   'P 1'
#
loop_
_entity.id
_entity.type
_entity.pdbx_description
1 polymer ?
#
loop_
_entity_poly.entity_id
_entity_poly.type
_entity_poly.pdbx_seq_one_letter_code
_entity_poly.pdbx_strand_id
1 'polypeptide(L)'
;MSNPFHVGRIFKNENLSESEIKLLEYIFDSPEKIKKEGIRKLAKETFTSTASIIRLAQKLGYSGYNELIFDIKRMTSNNETKSVGNENGFSWTSKFPLSSLDELSKKYLTKDKYIYLYGEGFCEFVTGYIHRKLLVKKYKVLLLHGLEIPIVHEKEHNPTLIIISKSGENFSCIKKIEQLTDLGGHILSITSNLNSGIGRISDVSISIPVSHIADNKNESFTTFYGDSINLLEHLFST
;
A
#
# COMPACT_ATOMS: atom_id res chain seq x y z
N MET A 1 19.00 14.23 -21.08
CA MET A 1 17.81 14.43 -20.25
C MET A 1 18.14 13.85 -18.89
N SER A 2 18.25 14.68 -17.86
CA SER A 2 18.60 14.22 -16.51
C SER A 2 17.43 13.41 -15.95
N ASN A 3 17.70 12.13 -15.61
CA ASN A 3 16.74 11.23 -14.99
C ASN A 3 16.24 11.87 -13.65
N PRO A 4 14.92 12.11 -13.45
CA PRO A 4 14.40 12.72 -12.26
C PRO A 4 14.56 11.85 -10.99
N PHE A 5 14.95 10.59 -11.17
CA PHE A 5 15.16 9.64 -10.07
C PHE A 5 16.65 9.52 -9.75
N HIS A 6 17.14 10.33 -8.85
CA HIS A 6 18.45 10.10 -8.26
C HIS A 6 18.38 8.88 -7.35
N VAL A 7 18.91 7.73 -7.81
CA VAL A 7 19.01 6.46 -7.06
C VAL A 7 19.54 6.70 -5.64
N GLY A 8 20.54 7.58 -5.47
CA GLY A 8 21.05 7.98 -4.17
C GLY A 8 20.08 8.76 -3.27
N ARG A 9 18.95 9.26 -3.79
CA ARG A 9 17.89 9.85 -2.97
C ARG A 9 16.87 8.82 -2.52
N ILE A 10 16.63 7.79 -3.32
CA ILE A 10 15.65 6.73 -3.05
C ILE A 10 16.23 5.73 -2.03
N PHE A 11 17.52 5.41 -2.13
CA PHE A 11 18.22 4.45 -1.26
C PHE A 11 19.29 5.12 -0.39
N LYS A 12 18.98 6.27 0.19
CA LYS A 12 19.92 7.13 0.95
C LYS A 12 20.63 6.45 2.12
N ASN A 13 20.00 5.46 2.73
CA ASN A 13 20.49 4.78 3.93
C ASN A 13 21.27 3.50 3.63
N GLU A 14 21.39 3.12 2.35
CA GLU A 14 22.08 1.91 1.94
C GLU A 14 23.51 2.24 1.52
N ASN A 15 24.48 1.51 2.06
CA ASN A 15 25.90 1.66 1.71
C ASN A 15 26.17 1.05 0.34
N LEU A 16 25.70 1.70 -0.74
CA LEU A 16 25.79 1.21 -2.11
C LEU A 16 27.16 1.54 -2.71
N SER A 17 27.77 0.56 -3.35
CA SER A 17 28.94 0.76 -4.18
C SER A 17 28.58 1.49 -5.47
N GLU A 18 29.57 2.11 -6.13
CA GLU A 18 29.39 2.81 -7.41
C GLU A 18 28.81 1.90 -8.50
N SER A 19 29.21 0.63 -8.50
CA SER A 19 28.67 -0.39 -9.43
C SER A 19 27.21 -0.75 -9.16
N GLU A 20 26.81 -0.80 -7.87
CA GLU A 20 25.42 -1.02 -7.48
C GLU A 20 24.53 0.16 -7.84
N ILE A 21 25.02 1.39 -7.68
CA ILE A 21 24.31 2.61 -8.09
C ILE A 21 24.08 2.62 -9.60
N LYS A 22 25.13 2.36 -10.41
CA LYS A 22 24.99 2.28 -11.87
C LYS A 22 24.04 1.20 -12.33
N LEU A 23 24.02 0.04 -11.67
CA LEU A 23 23.09 -1.04 -11.93
C LEU A 23 21.65 -0.60 -11.65
N LEU A 24 21.40 0.07 -10.55
CA LEU A 24 20.08 0.60 -10.22
C LEU A 24 19.63 1.68 -11.19
N GLU A 25 20.51 2.62 -11.56
CA GLU A 25 20.22 3.64 -12.56
C GLU A 25 19.80 3.01 -13.89
N TYR A 26 20.53 1.96 -14.33
CA TYR A 26 20.17 1.21 -15.53
C TYR A 26 18.78 0.56 -15.45
N ILE A 27 18.43 0.01 -14.26
CA ILE A 27 17.10 -0.59 -14.03
C ILE A 27 16.02 0.50 -14.05
N PHE A 28 16.25 1.65 -13.43
CA PHE A 28 15.31 2.77 -13.40
C PHE A 28 15.05 3.38 -14.78
N ASP A 29 16.04 3.35 -15.70
CA ASP A 29 15.88 3.92 -17.05
C ASP A 29 14.93 3.11 -17.94
N SER A 30 14.80 1.80 -17.72
CA SER A 30 13.97 0.95 -18.60
C SER A 30 13.39 -0.28 -17.88
N PRO A 31 12.60 -0.13 -16.81
CA PRO A 31 12.14 -1.25 -15.98
C PRO A 31 11.25 -2.24 -16.74
N GLU A 32 10.44 -1.77 -17.68
CA GLU A 32 9.58 -2.62 -18.51
C GLU A 32 10.40 -3.54 -19.42
N LYS A 33 11.42 -3.00 -20.07
CA LYS A 33 12.34 -3.78 -20.91
C LYS A 33 13.03 -4.85 -20.06
N ILE A 34 13.55 -4.48 -18.89
CA ILE A 34 14.30 -5.37 -18.00
C ILE A 34 13.40 -6.48 -17.47
N LYS A 35 12.15 -6.19 -17.10
CA LYS A 35 11.17 -7.21 -16.69
C LYS A 35 10.92 -8.22 -17.81
N LYS A 36 10.80 -7.77 -19.06
CA LYS A 36 10.56 -8.64 -20.21
C LYS A 36 11.76 -9.50 -20.56
N GLU A 37 12.96 -8.95 -20.45
CA GLU A 37 14.21 -9.58 -20.85
C GLU A 37 14.81 -10.49 -19.76
N GLY A 38 14.51 -10.22 -18.50
CA GLY A 38 14.87 -11.05 -17.34
C GLY A 38 16.30 -10.85 -16.84
N ILE A 39 16.58 -11.43 -15.68
CA ILE A 39 17.82 -11.23 -14.90
C ILE A 39 19.10 -11.61 -15.67
N ARG A 40 19.05 -12.65 -16.52
CA ARG A 40 20.24 -13.11 -17.27
C ARG A 40 20.69 -12.07 -18.27
N LYS A 41 19.76 -11.41 -18.95
CA LYS A 41 20.08 -10.35 -19.91
C LYS A 41 20.53 -9.09 -19.21
N LEU A 42 19.88 -8.70 -18.13
CA LEU A 42 20.34 -7.60 -17.27
C LEU A 42 21.79 -7.80 -16.82
N ALA A 43 22.13 -9.00 -16.30
CA ALA A 43 23.48 -9.34 -15.88
C ALA A 43 24.53 -9.16 -17.01
N LYS A 44 24.17 -9.59 -18.23
CA LYS A 44 25.03 -9.44 -19.41
C LYS A 44 25.21 -7.97 -19.81
N GLU A 45 24.14 -7.20 -19.85
CA GLU A 45 24.16 -5.80 -20.28
C GLU A 45 24.87 -4.87 -19.27
N THR A 46 24.82 -5.23 -17.99
CA THR A 46 25.47 -4.45 -16.91
C THR A 46 26.82 -5.03 -16.47
N PHE A 47 27.36 -6.02 -17.20
CA PHE A 47 28.64 -6.68 -16.91
C PHE A 47 28.74 -7.19 -15.47
N THR A 48 27.63 -7.71 -14.94
CA THR A 48 27.58 -8.26 -13.58
C THR A 48 27.06 -9.70 -13.58
N SER A 49 27.02 -10.35 -12.41
CA SER A 49 26.46 -11.70 -12.27
C SER A 49 25.00 -11.63 -11.79
N THR A 50 24.22 -12.66 -12.16
CA THR A 50 22.84 -12.79 -11.64
C THR A 50 22.81 -12.88 -10.10
N ALA A 51 23.86 -13.50 -9.51
CA ALA A 51 24.01 -13.59 -8.06
C ALA A 51 24.23 -12.20 -7.43
N SER A 52 25.02 -11.34 -8.07
CA SER A 52 25.23 -9.95 -7.60
C SER A 52 23.94 -9.13 -7.65
N ILE A 53 23.11 -9.31 -8.69
CA ILE A 53 21.81 -8.65 -8.80
C ILE A 53 20.87 -9.10 -7.67
N ILE A 54 20.84 -10.40 -7.38
CA ILE A 54 20.02 -10.95 -6.30
C ILE A 54 20.49 -10.42 -4.93
N ARG A 55 21.81 -10.38 -4.71
CA ARG A 55 22.39 -9.83 -3.46
C ARG A 55 22.07 -8.35 -3.32
N LEU A 56 22.14 -7.58 -4.39
CA LEU A 56 21.74 -6.17 -4.37
C LEU A 56 20.26 -6.04 -3.99
N ALA A 57 19.36 -6.83 -4.59
CA ALA A 57 17.95 -6.83 -4.22
C ALA A 57 17.75 -7.14 -2.72
N GLN A 58 18.43 -8.16 -2.21
CA GLN A 58 18.39 -8.53 -0.79
C GLN A 58 18.98 -7.45 0.13
N LYS A 59 20.09 -6.82 -0.27
CA LYS A 59 20.69 -5.68 0.43
C LYS A 59 19.73 -4.51 0.53
N LEU A 60 18.90 -4.28 -0.48
CA LEU A 60 17.86 -3.26 -0.52
C LEU A 60 16.56 -3.68 0.19
N GLY A 61 16.54 -4.86 0.86
CA GLY A 61 15.41 -5.35 1.62
C GLY A 61 14.36 -6.12 0.81
N TYR A 62 14.62 -6.41 -0.48
CA TYR A 62 13.73 -7.22 -1.31
C TYR A 62 14.03 -8.72 -1.16
N SER A 63 13.01 -9.56 -1.34
CA SER A 63 13.20 -11.04 -1.33
C SER A 63 14.06 -11.52 -2.50
N GLY A 64 14.13 -10.74 -3.59
CA GLY A 64 14.94 -11.05 -4.77
C GLY A 64 14.68 -10.13 -5.95
N TYR A 65 15.25 -10.50 -7.10
CA TYR A 65 15.21 -9.75 -8.34
C TYR A 65 13.79 -9.36 -8.79
N ASN A 66 12.86 -10.30 -8.77
CA ASN A 66 11.51 -10.07 -9.29
C ASN A 66 10.76 -9.00 -8.49
N GLU A 67 10.91 -9.00 -7.18
CA GLU A 67 10.31 -8.02 -6.30
C GLU A 67 10.95 -6.64 -6.50
N LEU A 68 12.29 -6.58 -6.59
CA LEU A 68 13.00 -5.34 -6.90
C LEU A 68 12.52 -4.71 -8.21
N ILE A 69 12.46 -5.50 -9.30
CA ILE A 69 12.03 -4.98 -10.62
C ILE A 69 10.56 -4.57 -10.59
N PHE A 70 9.71 -5.33 -9.89
CA PHE A 70 8.31 -4.98 -9.76
C PHE A 70 8.13 -3.65 -9.05
N ASP A 71 8.88 -3.40 -8.00
CA ASP A 71 8.79 -2.18 -7.20
C ASP A 71 9.38 -0.97 -7.96
N ILE A 72 10.54 -1.13 -8.62
CA ILE A 72 11.11 -0.07 -9.48
C ILE A 72 10.15 0.26 -10.62
N LYS A 73 9.57 -0.75 -11.28
CA LYS A 73 8.54 -0.52 -12.31
C LYS A 73 7.38 0.30 -11.76
N ARG A 74 6.90 -0.03 -10.56
CA ARG A 74 5.83 0.73 -9.91
C ARG A 74 6.23 2.16 -9.62
N MET A 75 7.45 2.40 -9.13
CA MET A 75 7.98 3.75 -8.89
C MET A 75 8.07 4.58 -10.18
N THR A 76 8.42 3.94 -11.29
CA THR A 76 8.55 4.61 -12.60
C THR A 76 7.23 4.72 -13.35
N SER A 77 6.31 3.76 -13.19
CA SER A 77 4.98 3.76 -13.83
C SER A 77 3.99 4.71 -13.16
N ASN A 78 4.32 5.28 -12.00
CA ASN A 78 3.50 6.30 -11.35
C ASN A 78 3.32 7.59 -12.19
N ASN A 79 3.94 7.67 -13.37
CA ASN A 79 3.62 8.69 -14.37
C ASN A 79 2.36 8.37 -15.21
N GLU A 80 1.77 7.15 -15.10
CA GLU A 80 0.56 6.76 -15.85
C GLU A 80 -0.62 6.34 -14.98
N THR A 81 -0.41 5.99 -13.71
CA THR A 81 -1.53 5.91 -12.77
C THR A 81 -1.94 7.35 -12.46
N LYS A 82 -3.06 7.78 -13.01
CA LYS A 82 -3.68 9.05 -12.66
C LYS A 82 -3.68 9.12 -11.13
N SER A 83 -2.87 10.02 -10.58
CA SER A 83 -3.01 10.44 -9.19
C SER A 83 -4.45 10.97 -9.08
N VAL A 84 -5.33 10.20 -8.48
CA VAL A 84 -6.76 10.48 -8.46
C VAL A 84 -7.04 11.61 -7.49
N GLY A 85 -6.07 11.96 -6.64
CA GLY A 85 -6.25 13.08 -5.74
C GLY A 85 -4.92 13.59 -5.19
N ASN A 86 -4.82 14.88 -5.08
CA ASN A 86 -3.86 15.60 -4.27
C ASN A 86 -4.65 16.60 -3.44
N GLU A 87 -5.38 16.06 -2.45
CA GLU A 87 -6.23 16.87 -1.59
C GLU A 87 -5.51 17.08 -0.26
N ASN A 88 -5.52 18.31 0.23
CA ASN A 88 -4.98 18.68 1.54
C ASN A 88 -3.50 18.32 1.79
N GLY A 89 -2.67 18.26 0.73
CA GLY A 89 -1.21 18.09 0.85
C GLY A 89 -0.72 16.65 0.97
N PHE A 90 -1.59 15.65 0.83
CA PHE A 90 -1.19 14.25 0.67
C PHE A 90 -1.61 13.69 -0.69
N SER A 91 -0.80 12.79 -1.25
CA SER A 91 -1.11 12.13 -2.52
C SER A 91 -1.54 10.68 -2.28
N TRP A 92 -2.55 10.26 -3.05
CA TRP A 92 -3.08 8.92 -3.02
C TRP A 92 -3.48 8.46 -4.42
N THR A 93 -3.56 7.15 -4.60
CA THR A 93 -4.03 6.54 -5.85
C THR A 93 -5.09 5.48 -5.54
N SER A 94 -6.07 5.32 -6.42
CA SER A 94 -7.10 4.29 -6.29
C SER A 94 -7.14 3.39 -7.51
N LYS A 95 -7.46 2.12 -7.29
CA LYS A 95 -7.69 1.12 -8.35
C LYS A 95 -8.99 1.40 -9.12
N PHE A 96 -9.95 2.03 -8.46
CA PHE A 96 -11.26 2.32 -9.03
C PHE A 96 -11.36 3.80 -9.39
N PRO A 97 -12.15 4.17 -10.40
CA PRO A 97 -12.39 5.56 -10.73
C PRO A 97 -13.22 6.20 -9.61
N LEU A 98 -12.52 6.84 -8.67
CA LEU A 98 -13.11 7.72 -7.68
C LEU A 98 -12.85 9.13 -8.18
N SER A 99 -13.89 9.90 -8.45
CA SER A 99 -13.76 11.30 -8.83
C SER A 99 -13.36 12.15 -7.63
N SER A 100 -13.76 11.72 -6.42
CA SER A 100 -13.38 12.35 -5.16
C SER A 100 -13.48 11.39 -3.98
N LEU A 101 -12.78 11.72 -2.87
CA LEU A 101 -12.93 11.02 -1.59
C LEU A 101 -14.34 11.19 -1.02
N ASP A 102 -15.02 12.31 -1.34
CA ASP A 102 -16.39 12.58 -0.91
C ASP A 102 -17.39 11.55 -1.47
N GLU A 103 -17.22 11.11 -2.71
CA GLU A 103 -18.08 10.06 -3.29
C GLU A 103 -17.91 8.73 -2.54
N LEU A 104 -16.68 8.39 -2.17
CA LEU A 104 -16.38 7.21 -1.38
C LEU A 104 -17.05 7.29 -0.02
N SER A 105 -16.91 8.42 0.67
CA SER A 105 -17.51 8.65 1.98
C SER A 105 -19.03 8.52 1.94
N LYS A 106 -19.68 9.17 0.98
CA LYS A 106 -21.15 9.12 0.82
C LYS A 106 -21.67 7.72 0.52
N LYS A 107 -20.90 6.90 -0.19
CA LYS A 107 -21.33 5.57 -0.60
C LYS A 107 -21.12 4.51 0.49
N TYR A 108 -19.97 4.54 1.15
CA TYR A 108 -19.52 3.44 2.00
C TYR A 108 -19.44 3.79 3.49
N LEU A 109 -19.30 5.07 3.86
CA LEU A 109 -18.96 5.51 5.21
C LEU A 109 -20.08 6.36 5.83
N THR A 110 -21.29 5.84 5.82
CA THR A 110 -22.47 6.53 6.37
C THR A 110 -22.75 6.13 7.81
N LYS A 111 -23.45 7.00 8.59
CA LYS A 111 -23.70 6.77 10.03
C LYS A 111 -24.73 5.69 10.34
N ASP A 112 -25.54 5.32 9.37
CA ASP A 112 -26.53 4.25 9.46
C ASP A 112 -25.92 2.86 9.35
N LYS A 113 -24.74 2.75 8.71
CA LYS A 113 -24.02 1.49 8.51
C LYS A 113 -23.03 1.21 9.63
N TYR A 114 -22.78 -0.08 9.86
CA TYR A 114 -21.68 -0.50 10.72
C TYR A 114 -20.35 -0.39 9.97
N ILE A 115 -19.36 0.18 10.63
CA ILE A 115 -17.99 0.29 10.15
C ILE A 115 -17.10 -0.57 11.03
N TYR A 116 -16.48 -1.56 10.45
CA TYR A 116 -15.46 -2.37 11.11
C TYR A 116 -14.09 -1.83 10.75
N LEU A 117 -13.20 -1.78 11.72
CA LEU A 117 -11.81 -1.35 11.55
C LEU A 117 -10.89 -2.50 11.90
N TYR A 118 -9.92 -2.79 11.04
CA TYR A 118 -8.91 -3.80 11.30
C TYR A 118 -7.54 -3.39 10.76
N GLY A 119 -6.51 -3.67 11.53
CA GLY A 119 -5.11 -3.50 11.16
C GLY A 119 -4.24 -4.09 12.26
N GLU A 120 -3.08 -4.64 11.89
CA GLU A 120 -2.14 -5.26 12.83
C GLU A 120 -0.84 -4.47 12.94
N GLY A 121 -0.13 -4.69 14.03
CA GLY A 121 1.12 -4.01 14.33
C GLY A 121 0.94 -2.48 14.36
N PHE A 122 1.77 -1.75 13.64
CA PHE A 122 1.66 -0.28 13.61
C PHE A 122 0.35 0.23 13.01
N CYS A 123 -0.31 -0.55 12.15
CA CYS A 123 -1.62 -0.19 11.61
C CYS A 123 -2.72 -0.19 12.68
N GLU A 124 -2.55 -0.92 13.77
CA GLU A 124 -3.49 -0.94 14.90
C GLU A 124 -3.59 0.43 15.58
N PHE A 125 -2.49 1.20 15.65
CA PHE A 125 -2.53 2.56 16.19
C PHE A 125 -3.37 3.49 15.31
N VAL A 126 -3.31 3.34 14.00
CA VAL A 126 -4.13 4.11 13.05
C VAL A 126 -5.61 3.76 13.20
N THR A 127 -5.94 2.46 13.25
CA THR A 127 -7.33 2.02 13.45
C THR A 127 -7.86 2.40 14.83
N GLY A 128 -7.03 2.33 15.87
CA GLY A 128 -7.39 2.77 17.23
C GLY A 128 -7.67 4.28 17.30
N TYR A 129 -6.86 5.10 16.62
CA TYR A 129 -7.10 6.53 16.54
C TYR A 129 -8.43 6.84 15.86
N ILE A 130 -8.65 6.29 14.67
CA ILE A 130 -9.87 6.58 13.91
C ILE A 130 -11.13 6.00 14.59
N HIS A 131 -11.02 4.85 15.27
CA HIS A 131 -12.11 4.29 16.07
C HIS A 131 -12.61 5.30 17.09
N ARG A 132 -11.71 5.89 17.88
CA ARG A 132 -12.08 6.91 18.87
C ARG A 132 -12.71 8.14 18.21
N LYS A 133 -12.16 8.58 17.09
CA LYS A 133 -12.70 9.73 16.34
C LYS A 133 -14.12 9.47 15.86
N LEU A 134 -14.39 8.28 15.30
CA LEU A 134 -15.69 7.90 14.79
C LEU A 134 -16.75 7.75 15.89
N LEU A 135 -16.38 7.25 17.05
CA LEU A 135 -17.26 7.21 18.24
C LEU A 135 -17.70 8.62 18.64
N VAL A 136 -16.76 9.59 18.69
CA VAL A 136 -17.08 11.00 18.97
C VAL A 136 -18.03 11.58 17.91
N LYS A 137 -17.86 11.19 16.65
CA LYS A 137 -18.73 11.60 15.54
C LYS A 137 -20.05 10.82 15.45
N LYS A 138 -20.32 9.91 16.41
CA LYS A 138 -21.54 9.09 16.52
C LYS A 138 -21.75 8.12 15.33
N TYR A 139 -20.66 7.58 14.80
CA TYR A 139 -20.73 6.45 13.85
C TYR A 139 -20.91 5.14 14.62
N LYS A 140 -21.55 4.17 13.97
CA LYS A 140 -21.62 2.77 14.44
C LYS A 140 -20.32 2.08 14.07
N VAL A 141 -19.31 2.13 14.92
CA VAL A 141 -17.97 1.64 14.64
C VAL A 141 -17.53 0.58 15.62
N LEU A 142 -16.86 -0.46 15.11
CA LEU A 142 -16.27 -1.55 15.88
C LEU A 142 -14.82 -1.73 15.50
N LEU A 143 -13.93 -1.72 16.48
CA LEU A 143 -12.52 -2.04 16.31
C LEU A 143 -12.32 -3.53 16.57
N LEU A 144 -11.83 -4.25 15.58
CA LEU A 144 -11.54 -5.67 15.66
C LEU A 144 -10.09 -5.87 16.13
N HIS A 145 -9.91 -6.72 17.11
CA HIS A 145 -8.60 -7.17 17.60
C HIS A 145 -8.50 -8.69 17.44
N GLY A 146 -7.40 -9.15 16.86
CA GLY A 146 -7.15 -10.57 16.70
C GLY A 146 -7.99 -11.24 15.59
N LEU A 147 -7.46 -12.33 15.09
CA LEU A 147 -8.12 -13.12 14.04
C LEU A 147 -9.26 -13.98 14.62
N GLU A 148 -9.14 -14.38 15.85
CA GLU A 148 -10.09 -15.25 16.58
C GLU A 148 -11.45 -14.59 16.84
N ILE A 149 -11.54 -13.25 16.81
CA ILE A 149 -12.80 -12.54 17.00
C ILE A 149 -13.55 -12.51 15.66
N PRO A 150 -14.67 -13.23 15.50
CA PRO A 150 -15.42 -13.24 14.26
C PRO A 150 -16.12 -11.89 14.03
N ILE A 151 -16.32 -11.55 12.77
CA ILE A 151 -17.23 -10.47 12.41
C ILE A 151 -18.65 -11.02 12.54
N VAL A 152 -19.43 -10.44 13.45
CA VAL A 152 -20.84 -10.78 13.62
C VAL A 152 -21.69 -9.66 13.05
N HIS A 153 -22.55 -9.99 12.10
CA HIS A 153 -23.34 -8.99 11.41
C HIS A 153 -24.69 -9.54 10.96
N GLU A 154 -25.73 -8.73 11.07
CA GLU A 154 -27.04 -9.01 10.48
C GLU A 154 -27.04 -8.59 8.99
N LYS A 155 -27.46 -9.48 8.10
CA LYS A 155 -27.35 -9.33 6.64
C LYS A 155 -28.03 -8.06 6.05
N GLU A 156 -28.89 -7.41 6.82
CA GLU A 156 -29.69 -6.28 6.31
C GLU A 156 -28.93 -4.95 6.20
N HIS A 157 -27.69 -4.85 6.71
CA HIS A 157 -27.04 -3.54 6.92
C HIS A 157 -25.80 -3.26 6.07
N ASN A 158 -25.37 -4.18 5.19
CA ASN A 158 -24.22 -4.02 4.28
C ASN A 158 -23.06 -3.24 4.92
N PRO A 159 -22.38 -3.79 5.94
CA PRO A 159 -21.35 -3.08 6.67
C PRO A 159 -20.12 -2.82 5.81
N THR A 160 -19.31 -1.86 6.23
CA THR A 160 -18.02 -1.59 5.60
C THR A 160 -16.89 -2.00 6.52
N LEU A 161 -15.94 -2.78 6.02
CA LEU A 161 -14.68 -3.05 6.69
C LEU A 161 -13.60 -2.15 6.12
N ILE A 162 -13.00 -1.33 6.96
CA ILE A 162 -11.80 -0.56 6.62
C ILE A 162 -10.60 -1.36 7.11
N ILE A 163 -9.76 -1.78 6.18
CA ILE A 163 -8.50 -2.48 6.46
C ILE A 163 -7.32 -1.57 6.16
N ILE A 164 -6.40 -1.50 7.12
CA ILE A 164 -5.13 -0.78 6.95
C ILE A 164 -3.99 -1.80 7.02
N SER A 165 -3.25 -1.91 5.94
CA SER A 165 -2.11 -2.83 5.84
C SER A 165 -1.03 -2.26 4.92
N LYS A 166 0.11 -1.83 5.47
CA LYS A 166 1.19 -1.23 4.69
C LYS A 166 1.63 -2.12 3.53
N SER A 167 1.93 -3.39 3.79
CA SER A 167 2.33 -4.34 2.74
C SER A 167 1.17 -4.76 1.84
N GLY A 168 -0.03 -4.83 2.39
CA GLY A 168 -1.20 -5.40 1.71
C GLY A 168 -1.17 -6.94 1.59
N GLU A 169 -0.25 -7.61 2.31
CA GLU A 169 -0.06 -9.07 2.25
C GLU A 169 -0.30 -9.76 3.61
N ASN A 170 -0.84 -9.03 4.59
CA ASN A 170 -1.07 -9.58 5.92
C ASN A 170 -2.18 -10.63 5.89
N PHE A 171 -1.86 -11.85 6.36
CA PHE A 171 -2.77 -12.99 6.35
C PHE A 171 -4.05 -12.75 7.15
N SER A 172 -3.93 -12.19 8.35
CA SER A 172 -5.10 -11.92 9.22
C SER A 172 -6.04 -10.90 8.57
N CYS A 173 -5.50 -9.89 7.91
CA CYS A 173 -6.29 -8.92 7.14
C CYS A 173 -7.06 -9.60 6.01
N ILE A 174 -6.42 -10.51 5.26
CA ILE A 174 -7.07 -11.27 4.18
C ILE A 174 -8.20 -12.12 4.75
N LYS A 175 -7.99 -12.81 5.88
CA LYS A 175 -9.03 -13.60 6.54
C LYS A 175 -10.22 -12.76 7.02
N LYS A 176 -9.98 -11.54 7.49
CA LYS A 176 -11.08 -10.61 7.85
C LYS A 176 -11.88 -10.15 6.64
N ILE A 177 -11.21 -9.95 5.50
CA ILE A 177 -11.89 -9.64 4.23
C ILE A 177 -12.79 -10.80 3.82
N GLU A 178 -12.28 -12.03 3.82
CA GLU A 178 -13.07 -13.22 3.50
C GLU A 178 -14.32 -13.32 4.38
N GLN A 179 -14.16 -13.17 5.71
CA GLN A 179 -15.29 -13.19 6.65
C GLN A 179 -16.37 -12.17 6.32
N LEU A 180 -15.99 -10.92 6.00
CA LEU A 180 -16.99 -9.90 5.69
C LEU A 180 -17.59 -10.07 4.30
N THR A 181 -16.83 -10.53 3.34
CA THR A 181 -17.32 -10.84 1.98
C THR A 181 -18.41 -11.90 2.02
N ASP A 182 -18.23 -12.95 2.82
CA ASP A 182 -19.23 -13.99 3.04
C ASP A 182 -20.54 -13.46 3.66
N LEU A 183 -20.47 -12.36 4.40
CA LEU A 183 -21.60 -11.64 4.97
C LEU A 183 -22.21 -10.58 4.04
N GLY A 184 -21.64 -10.39 2.83
CA GLY A 184 -22.12 -9.40 1.86
C GLY A 184 -21.75 -7.95 2.18
N GLY A 185 -20.73 -7.73 3.04
CA GLY A 185 -20.24 -6.40 3.36
C GLY A 185 -19.31 -5.82 2.29
N HIS A 186 -18.94 -4.56 2.45
CA HIS A 186 -18.03 -3.84 1.57
C HIS A 186 -16.63 -3.70 2.17
N ILE A 187 -15.61 -3.85 1.34
CA ILE A 187 -14.21 -3.79 1.74
C ILE A 187 -13.56 -2.51 1.20
N LEU A 188 -13.09 -1.68 2.11
CA LEU A 188 -12.22 -0.55 1.81
C LEU A 188 -10.84 -0.80 2.39
N SER A 189 -9.81 -0.84 1.56
CA SER A 189 -8.45 -1.04 2.01
C SER A 189 -7.56 0.18 1.79
N ILE A 190 -6.66 0.41 2.75
CA ILE A 190 -5.57 1.38 2.65
C ILE A 190 -4.26 0.60 2.71
N THR A 191 -3.49 0.67 1.64
CA THR A 191 -2.24 -0.09 1.49
C THR A 191 -1.18 0.74 0.78
N SER A 192 0.06 0.30 0.74
CA SER A 192 1.07 0.93 -0.12
C SER A 192 1.13 0.35 -1.53
N ASN A 193 0.38 -0.72 -1.81
CA ASN A 193 0.42 -1.43 -3.08
C ASN A 193 -0.96 -1.93 -3.52
N LEU A 194 -1.55 -1.30 -4.53
CA LEU A 194 -2.84 -1.70 -5.11
C LEU A 194 -2.86 -3.11 -5.71
N ASN A 195 -1.69 -3.62 -6.09
CA ASN A 195 -1.54 -4.96 -6.65
C ASN A 195 -1.26 -6.04 -5.60
N SER A 196 -1.26 -5.68 -4.32
CA SER A 196 -1.15 -6.64 -3.21
C SER A 196 -2.36 -7.58 -3.12
N GLY A 197 -2.24 -8.64 -2.33
CA GLY A 197 -3.34 -9.56 -2.07
C GLY A 197 -4.59 -8.82 -1.59
N ILE A 198 -4.45 -7.96 -0.58
CA ILE A 198 -5.55 -7.13 -0.04
C ILE A 198 -6.06 -6.15 -1.09
N GLY A 199 -5.17 -5.45 -1.81
CA GLY A 199 -5.56 -4.46 -2.81
C GLY A 199 -6.40 -5.05 -3.96
N ARG A 200 -6.15 -6.31 -4.31
CA ARG A 200 -6.89 -7.00 -5.39
C ARG A 200 -8.28 -7.46 -5.00
N ILE A 201 -8.47 -7.90 -3.76
CA ILE A 201 -9.73 -8.48 -3.28
C ILE A 201 -10.67 -7.47 -2.62
N SER A 202 -10.23 -6.23 -2.41
CA SER A 202 -11.06 -5.15 -1.86
C SER A 202 -11.96 -4.52 -2.92
N ASP A 203 -13.17 -4.11 -2.52
CA ASP A 203 -14.09 -3.36 -3.39
C ASP A 203 -13.52 -1.99 -3.75
N VAL A 204 -12.92 -1.33 -2.76
CA VAL A 204 -12.16 -0.09 -2.94
C VAL A 204 -10.79 -0.25 -2.30
N SER A 205 -9.74 0.03 -3.04
CA SER A 205 -8.38 0.04 -2.52
C SER A 205 -7.71 1.38 -2.81
N ILE A 206 -7.21 2.02 -1.75
CA ILE A 206 -6.47 3.29 -1.83
C ILE A 206 -5.02 3.01 -1.49
N SER A 207 -4.11 3.46 -2.35
CA SER A 207 -2.68 3.34 -2.11
C SER A 207 -2.09 4.64 -1.62
N ILE A 208 -1.35 4.56 -0.54
CA ILE A 208 -0.49 5.63 -0.03
C ILE A 208 0.95 5.26 -0.40
N PRO A 209 1.59 6.04 -1.28
CA PRO A 209 2.96 5.74 -1.72
C PRO A 209 3.95 5.71 -0.56
N VAL A 210 4.84 4.73 -0.56
CA VAL A 210 5.95 4.63 0.39
C VAL A 210 7.26 4.42 -0.35
N SER A 211 8.35 4.94 0.20
CA SER A 211 9.69 4.80 -0.39
C SER A 211 10.29 3.39 -0.20
N HIS A 212 9.87 2.67 0.84
CA HIS A 212 10.38 1.34 1.19
C HIS A 212 9.23 0.39 1.49
N ILE A 213 8.86 -0.47 0.54
CA ILE A 213 7.78 -1.45 0.71
C ILE A 213 8.27 -2.65 1.50
N ALA A 214 9.50 -3.10 1.26
CA ALA A 214 10.07 -4.31 1.83
C ALA A 214 10.58 -4.17 3.27
N ASP A 215 10.23 -3.09 3.97
CA ASP A 215 10.61 -2.88 5.37
C ASP A 215 9.70 -3.68 6.31
N ASN A 216 9.95 -4.99 6.38
CA ASN A 216 9.16 -5.92 7.20
C ASN A 216 9.28 -5.66 8.72
N LYS A 217 10.38 -5.05 9.16
CA LYS A 217 10.58 -4.69 10.56
C LYS A 217 10.06 -3.28 10.89
N ASN A 218 9.68 -2.53 9.86
CA ASN A 218 9.24 -1.14 9.98
C ASN A 218 10.26 -0.24 10.70
N GLU A 219 11.55 -0.45 10.40
CA GLU A 219 12.67 0.32 10.96
C GLU A 219 12.94 1.61 10.17
N SER A 220 12.56 1.63 8.89
CA SER A 220 12.77 2.77 8.02
C SER A 220 11.73 3.87 8.26
N PHE A 221 12.12 5.12 8.02
CA PHE A 221 11.17 6.23 8.02
C PHE A 221 10.06 6.01 6.98
N THR A 222 8.82 6.21 7.40
CA THR A 222 7.65 6.12 6.52
C THR A 222 6.60 7.15 6.89
N THR A 223 5.97 7.75 5.89
CA THR A 223 4.81 8.64 6.08
C THR A 223 3.50 7.86 6.08
N PHE A 224 3.52 6.56 5.74
CA PHE A 224 2.32 5.74 5.53
C PHE A 224 1.27 5.88 6.63
N TYR A 225 1.69 5.81 7.88
CA TYR A 225 0.75 5.85 9.03
C TYR A 225 0.15 7.24 9.21
N GLY A 226 0.98 8.30 9.12
CA GLY A 226 0.52 9.69 9.16
C GLY A 226 -0.43 10.03 8.02
N ASP A 227 -0.07 9.63 6.80
CA ASP A 227 -0.89 9.84 5.61
C ASP A 227 -2.19 9.03 5.65
N SER A 228 -2.17 7.82 6.24
CA SER A 228 -3.39 7.04 6.49
C SER A 228 -4.34 7.75 7.46
N ILE A 229 -3.81 8.37 8.51
CA ILE A 229 -4.61 9.18 9.45
C ILE A 229 -5.21 10.39 8.71
N ASN A 230 -4.40 11.14 7.95
CA ASN A 230 -4.85 12.30 7.20
C ASN A 230 -5.94 11.94 6.18
N LEU A 231 -5.77 10.83 5.46
CA LEU A 231 -6.78 10.30 4.54
C LEU A 231 -8.09 9.99 5.26
N LEU A 232 -8.02 9.28 6.38
CA LEU A 232 -9.21 8.92 7.16
C LEU A 232 -9.89 10.14 7.79
N GLU A 233 -9.12 11.13 8.28
CA GLU A 233 -9.67 12.41 8.74
C GLU A 233 -10.45 13.10 7.63
N HIS A 234 -9.92 13.12 6.41
CA HIS A 234 -10.60 13.70 5.26
C HIS A 234 -11.87 12.92 4.89
N LEU A 235 -11.79 11.59 4.79
CA LEU A 235 -12.94 10.73 4.47
C LEU A 235 -14.11 10.91 5.45
N PHE A 236 -13.83 11.25 6.68
CA PHE A 236 -14.84 11.46 7.72
C PHE A 236 -15.05 12.94 8.10
N SER A 237 -14.50 13.88 7.31
CA SER A 237 -14.68 15.33 7.57
C SER A 237 -16.05 15.87 7.15
N THR A 238 -16.71 15.19 6.24
CA THR A 238 -18.04 15.53 5.69
C THR A 238 -19.19 15.14 6.62
#